data_fc8332b1a1f730053444728bc16df457
#
_entry.id   fc8332b1a1f730053444728bc16df457
#
_cell.length_a   1.000
_cell.length_b   1.000
_cell.length_c   1.000
_cell.angle_alpha   90.00
_cell.angle_beta   90.00
_cell.angle_gamma   90.00
#
_symmetry.space_group_name_H-M   'P 1'
#
loop_
_entity.id
_entity.type
_entity.pdbx_description
1 polymer ?
#
loop_
_entity_poly.entity_id
_entity_poly.type
_entity_poly.pdbx_seq_one_letter_code
_entity_poly.pdbx_strand_id
1 'polypeptide(L)'
;MMFARLSIAVSALTIAAISGASAETVTLTAYSGIFQEHYTKAVIEPFMKKYPDITVQFYGMPNSAQMLGTLRAQKSSPQIDVAILDVSVAKAGTDEGLFDKVDERVSANVKDLYPNARAEGVAGVGVTFDNLVIIYNTDQVKTAPTSWDALWDKQYEGKVIIQAAPDIQGTTFTIISNKLAGGEDYKTDVSAGIAKIGELAPGVQTWDPKPDVYAPIANGQAALGIGWNARAQIYSGTSGGKLGVALPKEGSGFQINTINLVKNAPAGEAAKKFIDYALSPEAQAAFTSEMFYAPTNSKTVIAPDALKRTAADDMDKMIDIDWLAVAKVRDGITEQWRRRIIPLSR
;
A
#
# COMPACT_ATOMS: atom_id res chain seq x y z
N MET A 1 -36.15 86.09 -14.56
CA MET A 1 -35.02 85.20 -14.73
C MET A 1 -35.13 84.08 -13.70
N MET A 2 -35.51 82.89 -14.17
CA MET A 2 -35.84 81.74 -13.33
C MET A 2 -34.72 80.70 -13.49
N PHE A 3 -33.94 80.48 -12.46
CA PHE A 3 -32.86 79.46 -12.49
C PHE A 3 -33.47 78.14 -12.06
N ALA A 4 -33.53 77.16 -13.00
CA ALA A 4 -33.88 75.78 -12.73
C ALA A 4 -32.63 75.05 -12.13
N ARG A 5 -32.77 74.48 -10.95
CA ARG A 5 -31.74 73.63 -10.34
C ARG A 5 -31.95 72.16 -10.79
N LEU A 6 -31.00 71.65 -11.55
CA LEU A 6 -30.93 70.25 -11.99
C LEU A 6 -30.30 69.44 -10.87
N SER A 7 -31.06 68.55 -10.23
CA SER A 7 -30.57 67.58 -9.22
C SER A 7 -30.12 66.30 -9.93
N ILE A 8 -28.84 66.01 -9.93
CA ILE A 8 -28.27 64.75 -10.42
C ILE A 8 -28.34 63.74 -9.28
N ALA A 9 -29.17 62.69 -9.42
CA ALA A 9 -29.20 61.54 -8.54
C ALA A 9 -28.09 60.57 -8.97
N VAL A 10 -27.08 60.43 -8.10
CA VAL A 10 -26.02 59.43 -8.24
C VAL A 10 -26.51 58.12 -7.65
N SER A 11 -26.88 57.16 -8.48
CA SER A 11 -27.18 55.78 -8.06
C SER A 11 -25.87 55.04 -7.78
N ALA A 12 -25.59 54.80 -6.51
CA ALA A 12 -24.47 53.93 -6.10
C ALA A 12 -24.81 52.46 -6.43
N LEU A 13 -24.17 51.93 -7.46
CA LEU A 13 -24.24 50.48 -7.80
C LEU A 13 -23.33 49.74 -6.79
N THR A 14 -23.95 49.07 -5.83
CA THR A 14 -23.23 48.16 -4.91
C THR A 14 -22.84 46.88 -5.66
N ILE A 15 -21.63 46.79 -6.14
CA ILE A 15 -21.07 45.53 -6.68
C ILE A 15 -20.82 44.65 -5.46
N ALA A 16 -21.70 43.65 -5.25
CA ALA A 16 -21.44 42.56 -4.35
C ALA A 16 -20.26 41.74 -4.93
N ALA A 17 -19.09 41.91 -4.37
CA ALA A 17 -17.96 41.04 -4.66
C ALA A 17 -18.34 39.62 -4.18
N ILE A 18 -18.72 38.77 -5.12
CA ILE A 18 -18.76 37.31 -4.88
C ILE A 18 -17.31 36.90 -4.71
N SER A 19 -16.85 36.85 -3.46
CA SER A 19 -15.58 36.16 -3.12
C SER A 19 -15.81 34.71 -3.45
N GLY A 20 -15.47 34.31 -4.67
CA GLY A 20 -15.32 32.91 -5.01
C GLY A 20 -14.26 32.36 -4.05
N ALA A 21 -14.67 31.52 -3.08
CA ALA A 21 -13.73 30.78 -2.28
C ALA A 21 -12.83 30.00 -3.24
N SER A 22 -11.53 30.31 -3.25
CA SER A 22 -10.56 29.50 -4.00
C SER A 22 -10.62 28.10 -3.41
N ALA A 23 -10.82 27.09 -4.24
CA ALA A 23 -10.79 25.71 -3.77
C ALA A 23 -9.47 25.44 -3.08
N GLU A 24 -9.53 24.90 -1.85
CA GLU A 24 -8.32 24.45 -1.15
C GLU A 24 -7.75 23.24 -1.87
N THR A 25 -6.44 23.22 -2.07
CA THR A 25 -5.77 22.08 -2.73
C THR A 25 -5.00 21.25 -1.71
N VAL A 26 -5.31 19.97 -1.65
CA VAL A 26 -4.57 18.96 -0.88
C VAL A 26 -3.67 18.20 -1.85
N THR A 27 -2.35 18.28 -1.65
CA THR A 27 -1.37 17.49 -2.42
C THR A 27 -1.12 16.16 -1.70
N LEU A 28 -1.57 15.06 -2.31
CA LEU A 28 -1.33 13.70 -1.86
C LEU A 28 -0.16 13.10 -2.62
N THR A 29 0.87 12.58 -1.94
CA THR A 29 1.84 11.68 -2.56
C THR A 29 1.59 10.23 -2.16
N ALA A 30 1.60 9.35 -3.16
CA ALA A 30 1.47 7.90 -3.00
C ALA A 30 2.05 7.17 -4.21
N TYR A 31 1.84 5.85 -4.31
CA TYR A 31 2.38 5.03 -5.40
C TYR A 31 1.74 5.38 -6.76
N SER A 32 2.58 5.56 -7.78
CA SER A 32 2.14 5.79 -9.16
C SER A 32 1.59 4.51 -9.82
N GLY A 33 1.06 4.66 -11.04
CA GLY A 33 0.52 3.56 -11.84
C GLY A 33 -0.81 3.01 -11.30
N ILE A 34 -0.93 1.70 -11.17
CA ILE A 34 -2.19 1.02 -10.79
C ILE A 34 -2.78 1.56 -9.48
N PHE A 35 -1.95 1.80 -8.46
CA PHE A 35 -2.44 2.37 -7.20
C PHE A 35 -3.04 3.76 -7.41
N GLN A 36 -2.35 4.64 -8.14
CA GLN A 36 -2.83 6.00 -8.42
C GLN A 36 -4.19 5.97 -9.14
N GLU A 37 -4.31 5.15 -10.17
CA GLU A 37 -5.54 5.02 -10.96
C GLU A 37 -6.73 4.62 -10.08
N HIS A 38 -6.60 3.50 -9.37
CA HIS A 38 -7.67 2.94 -8.55
C HIS A 38 -7.97 3.76 -7.30
N TYR A 39 -6.95 4.36 -6.66
CA TYR A 39 -7.14 5.23 -5.50
C TYR A 39 -7.82 6.54 -5.88
N THR A 40 -7.49 7.10 -7.05
CA THR A 40 -8.17 8.28 -7.58
C THR A 40 -9.65 8.01 -7.77
N LYS A 41 -10.00 6.92 -8.43
CA LYS A 41 -11.38 6.52 -8.71
C LYS A 41 -12.18 6.21 -7.43
N ALA A 42 -11.59 5.46 -6.51
CA ALA A 42 -12.30 4.95 -5.34
C ALA A 42 -12.36 5.91 -4.15
N VAL A 43 -11.36 6.80 -4.01
CA VAL A 43 -11.22 7.65 -2.82
C VAL A 43 -11.23 9.13 -3.17
N ILE A 44 -10.41 9.56 -4.13
CA ILE A 44 -10.22 10.99 -4.42
C ILE A 44 -11.46 11.60 -5.09
N GLU A 45 -11.96 10.99 -6.16
CA GLU A 45 -13.12 11.51 -6.87
C GLU A 45 -14.38 11.57 -5.98
N PRO A 46 -14.71 10.50 -5.19
CA PRO A 46 -15.82 10.58 -4.24
C PRO A 46 -15.60 11.61 -3.13
N PHE A 47 -14.36 11.78 -2.64
CA PHE A 47 -14.04 12.84 -1.70
C PHE A 47 -14.32 14.22 -2.26
N MET A 48 -13.80 14.54 -3.45
CA MET A 48 -14.03 15.83 -4.11
C MET A 48 -15.50 16.07 -4.42
N LYS A 49 -16.26 15.00 -4.74
CA LYS A 49 -17.73 15.11 -4.91
C LYS A 49 -18.43 15.45 -3.59
N LYS A 50 -17.96 14.90 -2.47
CA LYS A 50 -18.51 15.16 -1.14
C LYS A 50 -18.10 16.53 -0.58
N TYR A 51 -16.91 17.02 -0.95
CA TYR A 51 -16.32 18.28 -0.52
C TYR A 51 -15.89 19.12 -1.74
N PRO A 52 -16.83 19.76 -2.44
CA PRO A 52 -16.56 20.41 -3.74
C PRO A 52 -15.61 21.63 -3.63
N ASP A 53 -15.43 22.16 -2.43
CA ASP A 53 -14.50 23.25 -2.16
C ASP A 53 -13.05 22.79 -1.94
N ILE A 54 -12.79 21.46 -1.98
CA ILE A 54 -11.45 20.90 -1.80
C ILE A 54 -11.07 20.09 -3.03
N THR A 55 -9.93 20.42 -3.63
CA THR A 55 -9.33 19.65 -4.73
C THR A 55 -8.19 18.79 -4.19
N VAL A 56 -8.13 17.52 -4.58
CA VAL A 56 -6.98 16.64 -4.26
C VAL A 56 -6.13 16.47 -5.51
N GLN A 57 -4.86 16.89 -5.40
CA GLN A 57 -3.86 16.68 -6.44
C GLN A 57 -2.99 15.48 -6.09
N PHE A 58 -3.00 14.45 -6.94
CA PHE A 58 -2.19 13.26 -6.74
C PHE A 58 -0.80 13.42 -7.34
N TYR A 59 0.24 13.31 -6.52
CA TYR A 59 1.63 13.31 -6.92
C TYR A 59 2.22 11.89 -6.80
N GLY A 60 2.13 11.13 -7.88
CA GLY A 60 2.53 9.72 -7.93
C GLY A 60 4.05 9.52 -7.95
N MET A 61 4.54 8.60 -7.14
CA MET A 61 5.96 8.22 -7.08
C MET A 61 6.12 6.70 -7.12
N PRO A 62 7.26 6.17 -7.62
CA PRO A 62 7.45 4.73 -7.79
C PRO A 62 7.49 3.93 -6.48
N ASN A 63 8.00 4.52 -5.38
CA ASN A 63 8.18 3.84 -4.11
C ASN A 63 8.30 4.81 -2.93
N SER A 64 8.13 4.27 -1.71
CA SER A 64 8.16 5.03 -0.47
C SER A 64 9.52 5.70 -0.18
N ALA A 65 10.63 5.12 -0.63
CA ALA A 65 11.95 5.70 -0.41
C ALA A 65 12.12 7.01 -1.18
N GLN A 66 11.63 7.09 -2.42
CA GLN A 66 11.63 8.32 -3.22
C GLN A 66 10.69 9.38 -2.63
N MET A 67 9.50 8.96 -2.16
CA MET A 67 8.57 9.86 -1.46
C MET A 67 9.25 10.48 -0.24
N LEU A 68 9.91 9.68 0.60
CA LEU A 68 10.64 10.15 1.77
C LEU A 68 11.76 11.11 1.40
N GLY A 69 12.49 10.83 0.31
CA GLY A 69 13.54 11.73 -0.22
C GLY A 69 12.97 13.10 -0.59
N THR A 70 11.81 13.14 -1.24
CA THR A 70 11.11 14.39 -1.61
C THR A 70 10.63 15.15 -0.36
N LEU A 71 10.03 14.46 0.60
CA LEU A 71 9.58 15.06 1.87
C LEU A 71 10.75 15.67 2.65
N ARG A 72 11.90 15.00 2.69
CA ARG A 72 13.14 15.52 3.30
C ARG A 72 13.60 16.82 2.62
N ALA A 73 13.62 16.81 1.29
CA ALA A 73 14.02 18.00 0.52
C ALA A 73 13.08 19.19 0.72
N GLN A 74 11.81 18.94 1.01
CA GLN A 74 10.78 19.94 1.22
C GLN A 74 10.54 20.29 2.70
N LYS A 75 11.32 19.76 3.66
CA LYS A 75 11.06 19.87 5.10
C LYS A 75 10.85 21.32 5.58
N SER A 76 11.61 22.28 5.04
CA SER A 76 11.52 23.70 5.41
C SER A 76 10.37 24.46 4.73
N SER A 77 9.86 23.94 3.61
CA SER A 77 8.76 24.51 2.84
C SER A 77 7.96 23.40 2.16
N PRO A 78 7.09 22.69 2.91
CA PRO A 78 6.32 21.57 2.39
C PRO A 78 5.43 21.99 1.24
N GLN A 79 5.36 21.12 0.22
CA GLN A 79 4.45 21.23 -0.93
C GLN A 79 3.50 20.03 -0.99
N ILE A 80 3.74 19.03 -0.15
CA ILE A 80 2.93 17.82 0.01
C ILE A 80 2.24 17.92 1.35
N ASP A 81 0.94 17.62 1.38
CA ASP A 81 0.12 17.69 2.59
C ASP A 81 -0.09 16.33 3.23
N VAL A 82 -0.28 15.31 2.40
CA VAL A 82 -0.55 13.94 2.82
C VAL A 82 0.35 12.98 2.07
N ALA A 83 0.88 11.98 2.78
CA ALA A 83 1.71 10.94 2.19
C ALA A 83 1.22 9.54 2.57
N ILE A 84 1.08 8.65 1.58
CA ILE A 84 0.83 7.22 1.81
C ILE A 84 2.14 6.46 1.56
N LEU A 85 2.69 5.86 2.62
CA LEU A 85 4.01 5.24 2.66
C LEU A 85 3.96 3.88 3.34
N ASP A 86 4.90 2.99 2.99
CA ASP A 86 5.18 1.80 3.81
C ASP A 86 5.47 2.20 5.27
N VAL A 87 4.96 1.43 6.21
CA VAL A 87 5.06 1.73 7.65
C VAL A 87 6.50 1.92 8.14
N SER A 88 7.45 1.14 7.62
CA SER A 88 8.87 1.27 7.98
C SER A 88 9.49 2.58 7.49
N VAL A 89 9.08 3.05 6.32
CA VAL A 89 9.52 4.34 5.75
C VAL A 89 8.84 5.50 6.45
N ALA A 90 7.54 5.35 6.78
CA ALA A 90 6.81 6.34 7.59
C ALA A 90 7.44 6.51 8.99
N LYS A 91 7.96 5.41 9.58
CA LYS A 91 8.72 5.49 10.85
C LYS A 91 9.96 6.38 10.70
N ALA A 92 10.76 6.17 9.65
CA ALA A 92 11.92 7.01 9.41
C ALA A 92 11.54 8.49 9.26
N GLY A 93 10.49 8.81 8.49
CA GLY A 93 9.97 10.17 8.37
C GLY A 93 9.46 10.74 9.71
N THR A 94 8.86 9.90 10.56
CA THR A 94 8.43 10.29 11.91
C THR A 94 9.61 10.66 12.79
N ASP A 95 10.67 9.84 12.82
CA ASP A 95 11.88 10.08 13.60
C ASP A 95 12.61 11.35 13.16
N GLU A 96 12.50 11.71 11.89
CA GLU A 96 13.04 12.96 11.33
C GLU A 96 12.13 14.17 11.56
N GLY A 97 10.96 13.98 12.16
CA GLY A 97 10.00 15.05 12.44
C GLY A 97 9.34 15.63 11.19
N LEU A 98 9.08 14.79 10.16
CA LEU A 98 8.41 15.19 8.92
C LEU A 98 6.89 15.12 9.03
N PHE A 99 6.33 14.42 10.01
CA PHE A 99 4.91 14.17 10.14
C PHE A 99 4.36 14.64 11.47
N ASP A 100 3.14 15.16 11.46
CA ASP A 100 2.32 15.36 12.63
C ASP A 100 1.54 14.07 12.95
N LYS A 101 1.23 13.88 14.24
CA LYS A 101 0.54 12.68 14.70
C LYS A 101 -0.90 12.64 14.17
N VAL A 102 -1.26 11.55 13.51
CA VAL A 102 -2.62 11.22 13.12
C VAL A 102 -3.28 10.46 14.27
N ASP A 103 -4.07 11.17 15.06
CA ASP A 103 -4.86 10.63 16.16
C ASP A 103 -6.33 11.07 16.03
N GLU A 104 -7.14 10.84 17.06
CA GLU A 104 -8.57 11.17 17.05
C GLU A 104 -8.87 12.67 16.88
N ARG A 105 -7.88 13.56 17.05
CA ARG A 105 -8.02 15.01 16.76
C ARG A 105 -7.92 15.28 15.25
N VAL A 106 -7.27 14.40 14.49
CA VAL A 106 -7.19 14.47 13.03
C VAL A 106 -8.36 13.71 12.41
N SER A 107 -8.68 12.52 12.93
CA SER A 107 -9.76 11.68 12.42
C SER A 107 -10.41 10.86 13.53
N ALA A 108 -11.71 11.00 13.69
CA ALA A 108 -12.49 10.17 14.62
C ALA A 108 -12.47 8.68 14.25
N ASN A 109 -12.15 8.34 12.99
CA ASN A 109 -12.05 6.96 12.52
C ASN A 109 -10.84 6.21 13.11
N VAL A 110 -9.84 6.91 13.66
CA VAL A 110 -8.63 6.27 14.24
C VAL A 110 -8.97 5.29 15.36
N LYS A 111 -10.02 5.55 16.15
CA LYS A 111 -10.47 4.63 17.22
C LYS A 111 -10.98 3.29 16.71
N ASP A 112 -11.51 3.26 15.48
CA ASP A 112 -12.09 2.08 14.84
C ASP A 112 -11.09 1.28 13.99
N LEU A 113 -9.81 1.72 13.92
CA LEU A 113 -8.76 1.00 13.22
C LEU A 113 -8.33 -0.24 14.00
N TYR A 114 -8.00 -1.31 13.28
CA TYR A 114 -7.37 -2.49 13.88
C TYR A 114 -6.09 -2.12 14.65
N PRO A 115 -5.74 -2.83 15.74
CA PRO A 115 -4.56 -2.52 16.54
C PRO A 115 -3.26 -2.44 15.73
N ASN A 116 -3.04 -3.36 14.79
CA ASN A 116 -1.86 -3.42 13.92
C ASN A 116 -1.79 -2.30 12.87
N ALA A 117 -2.89 -1.56 12.63
CA ALA A 117 -2.87 -0.33 11.84
C ALA A 117 -2.25 0.87 12.59
N ARG A 118 -1.97 0.72 13.89
CA ARG A 118 -1.42 1.78 14.75
C ARG A 118 -0.06 1.36 15.28
N ALA A 119 0.96 1.38 14.42
CA ALA A 119 2.31 1.01 14.79
C ALA A 119 2.90 2.00 15.81
N GLU A 120 3.44 1.49 16.91
CA GLU A 120 4.06 2.30 17.95
C GLU A 120 5.23 3.14 17.39
N GLY A 121 5.28 4.41 17.78
CA GLY A 121 6.32 5.33 17.32
C GLY A 121 6.22 5.76 15.85
N VAL A 122 5.11 5.48 15.16
CA VAL A 122 4.78 6.02 13.84
C VAL A 122 3.73 7.11 13.99
N ALA A 123 3.95 8.27 13.37
CA ALA A 123 3.03 9.40 13.46
C ALA A 123 1.74 9.17 12.65
N GLY A 124 1.85 8.55 11.47
CA GLY A 124 0.72 8.13 10.65
C GLY A 124 0.04 6.86 11.16
N VAL A 125 -1.07 6.49 10.52
CA VAL A 125 -1.81 5.25 10.81
C VAL A 125 -2.02 4.45 9.53
N GLY A 126 -2.19 3.14 9.65
CA GLY A 126 -2.48 2.26 8.52
C GLY A 126 -3.75 2.68 7.79
N VAL A 127 -3.68 2.75 6.47
CA VAL A 127 -4.80 3.04 5.58
C VAL A 127 -5.15 1.86 4.69
N THR A 128 -4.19 0.96 4.44
CA THR A 128 -4.41 -0.31 3.72
C THR A 128 -3.55 -1.42 4.29
N PHE A 129 -4.07 -2.65 4.24
CA PHE A 129 -3.30 -3.87 4.39
C PHE A 129 -3.22 -4.60 3.05
N ASP A 130 -2.04 -5.12 2.72
CA ASP A 130 -1.84 -6.06 1.62
C ASP A 130 -1.14 -7.31 2.15
N ASN A 131 -1.36 -8.44 1.52
CA ASN A 131 -0.75 -9.70 1.94
C ASN A 131 -0.03 -10.38 0.79
N LEU A 132 1.03 -11.12 1.10
CA LEU A 132 1.72 -11.93 0.11
C LEU A 132 0.86 -13.14 -0.25
N VAL A 133 0.81 -13.50 -1.53
CA VAL A 133 0.04 -14.64 -2.05
C VAL A 133 0.88 -15.46 -3.01
N ILE A 134 0.48 -16.72 -3.26
CA ILE A 134 0.95 -17.45 -4.41
C ILE A 134 0.20 -16.95 -5.63
N ILE A 135 0.94 -16.65 -6.69
CA ILE A 135 0.40 -16.36 -8.01
C ILE A 135 0.80 -17.49 -8.96
N TYR A 136 -0.11 -17.88 -9.85
CA TYR A 136 0.13 -19.02 -10.73
C TYR A 136 -0.52 -18.84 -12.10
N ASN A 137 0.05 -19.48 -13.12
CA ASN A 137 -0.53 -19.54 -14.45
C ASN A 137 -1.60 -20.64 -14.51
N THR A 138 -2.85 -20.28 -14.78
CA THR A 138 -4.00 -21.23 -14.77
C THR A 138 -3.98 -22.26 -15.89
N ASP A 139 -3.20 -22.02 -16.95
CA ASP A 139 -3.00 -22.98 -18.03
C ASP A 139 -1.98 -24.07 -17.66
N GLN A 140 -1.00 -23.75 -16.81
CA GLN A 140 0.05 -24.68 -16.38
C GLN A 140 -0.26 -25.35 -15.03
N VAL A 141 -0.94 -24.64 -14.12
CA VAL A 141 -1.31 -25.11 -12.79
C VAL A 141 -2.83 -25.27 -12.74
N LYS A 142 -3.32 -26.49 -12.97
CA LYS A 142 -4.76 -26.76 -13.12
C LYS A 142 -5.54 -26.75 -11.81
N THR A 143 -4.87 -26.99 -10.69
CA THR A 143 -5.47 -26.93 -9.36
C THR A 143 -4.82 -25.80 -8.59
N ALA A 144 -5.63 -24.87 -8.08
CA ALA A 144 -5.13 -23.75 -7.29
C ALA A 144 -4.29 -24.24 -6.09
N PRO A 145 -3.08 -23.72 -5.88
CA PRO A 145 -2.26 -24.07 -4.74
C PRO A 145 -2.98 -23.72 -3.42
N THR A 146 -2.89 -24.58 -2.44
CA THR A 146 -3.48 -24.36 -1.10
C THR A 146 -2.44 -24.24 0.00
N SER A 147 -1.16 -24.39 -0.33
CA SER A 147 -0.02 -24.37 0.58
C SER A 147 1.17 -23.71 -0.08
N TRP A 148 2.00 -23.02 0.72
CA TRP A 148 3.29 -22.51 0.26
C TRP A 148 4.21 -23.61 -0.29
N ASP A 149 4.04 -24.87 0.14
CA ASP A 149 4.84 -26.00 -0.34
C ASP A 149 4.70 -26.25 -1.84
N ALA A 150 3.67 -25.72 -2.49
CA ALA A 150 3.53 -25.78 -3.96
C ALA A 150 4.72 -25.15 -4.70
N LEU A 151 5.44 -24.20 -4.09
CA LEU A 151 6.63 -23.59 -4.67
C LEU A 151 7.81 -24.59 -4.75
N TRP A 152 7.86 -25.62 -3.87
CA TRP A 152 8.88 -26.67 -3.85
C TRP A 152 8.49 -27.91 -4.64
N ASP A 153 7.33 -27.92 -5.28
CA ASP A 153 6.90 -29.07 -6.10
C ASP A 153 7.78 -29.19 -7.33
N LYS A 154 8.45 -30.35 -7.46
CA LYS A 154 9.39 -30.63 -8.54
C LYS A 154 8.80 -30.55 -9.94
N GLN A 155 7.46 -30.69 -10.09
CA GLN A 155 6.80 -30.53 -11.39
C GLN A 155 6.94 -29.09 -11.94
N TYR A 156 7.19 -28.12 -11.07
CA TYR A 156 7.38 -26.70 -11.44
C TYR A 156 8.85 -26.25 -11.37
N GLU A 157 9.80 -27.19 -11.21
CA GLU A 157 11.24 -26.88 -11.22
C GLU A 157 11.62 -26.13 -12.51
N GLY A 158 12.33 -25.01 -12.36
CA GLY A 158 12.68 -24.12 -13.48
C GLY A 158 11.55 -23.21 -13.97
N LYS A 159 10.38 -23.23 -13.31
CA LYS A 159 9.21 -22.42 -13.68
C LYS A 159 8.69 -21.56 -12.51
N VAL A 160 9.47 -21.41 -11.46
CA VAL A 160 9.13 -20.54 -10.31
C VAL A 160 9.89 -19.24 -10.43
N ILE A 161 9.20 -18.11 -10.22
CA ILE A 161 9.83 -16.79 -10.18
C ILE A 161 9.49 -16.07 -8.88
N ILE A 162 10.49 -15.44 -8.26
CA ILE A 162 10.35 -14.76 -6.97
C ILE A 162 11.21 -13.50 -6.99
N GLN A 163 10.68 -12.40 -6.48
CA GLN A 163 11.50 -11.22 -6.23
C GLN A 163 12.31 -11.40 -4.95
N ALA A 164 13.64 -11.37 -5.05
CA ALA A 164 14.55 -11.57 -3.93
C ALA A 164 14.57 -10.39 -2.93
N ALA A 165 15.03 -10.64 -1.70
CA ALA A 165 15.48 -9.56 -0.84
C ALA A 165 16.66 -8.78 -1.50
N PRO A 166 16.76 -7.45 -1.33
CA PRO A 166 16.11 -6.61 -0.31
C PRO A 166 14.68 -6.16 -0.62
N ASP A 167 14.05 -6.64 -1.69
CA ASP A 167 12.65 -6.34 -1.95
C ASP A 167 11.77 -6.84 -0.78
N ILE A 168 10.69 -6.10 -0.51
CA ILE A 168 9.79 -6.43 0.60
C ILE A 168 9.09 -7.78 0.39
N GLN A 169 8.87 -8.23 -0.85
CA GLN A 169 8.33 -9.57 -1.14
C GLN A 169 9.31 -10.65 -0.66
N GLY A 170 10.58 -10.56 -1.06
CA GLY A 170 11.61 -11.51 -0.64
C GLY A 170 11.85 -11.51 0.86
N THR A 171 11.80 -10.34 1.49
CA THR A 171 11.90 -10.20 2.94
C THR A 171 10.70 -10.86 3.64
N THR A 172 9.48 -10.59 3.20
CA THR A 172 8.25 -11.23 3.72
C THR A 172 8.29 -12.74 3.53
N PHE A 173 8.70 -13.20 2.35
CA PHE A 173 8.82 -14.63 2.06
C PHE A 173 9.86 -15.32 2.93
N THR A 174 10.95 -14.62 3.32
CA THR A 174 11.92 -15.15 4.28
C THR A 174 11.27 -15.38 5.65
N ILE A 175 10.47 -14.45 6.13
CA ILE A 175 9.75 -14.57 7.42
C ILE A 175 8.74 -15.71 7.38
N ILE A 176 7.95 -15.80 6.29
CA ILE A 176 7.01 -16.90 6.08
C ILE A 176 7.74 -18.24 6.05
N SER A 177 8.82 -18.33 5.27
CA SER A 177 9.63 -19.57 5.16
C SER A 177 10.27 -19.96 6.48
N ASN A 178 10.68 -18.98 7.29
CA ASN A 178 11.21 -19.22 8.63
C ASN A 178 10.17 -19.88 9.54
N LYS A 179 8.94 -19.35 9.54
CA LYS A 179 7.82 -19.94 10.27
C LYS A 179 7.47 -21.35 9.78
N LEU A 180 7.43 -21.57 8.46
CA LEU A 180 7.15 -22.87 7.85
C LEU A 180 8.21 -23.93 8.22
N ALA A 181 9.47 -23.51 8.36
CA ALA A 181 10.58 -24.38 8.75
C ALA A 181 10.68 -24.61 10.28
N GLY A 182 9.74 -24.08 11.08
CA GLY A 182 9.79 -24.15 12.54
C GLY A 182 10.94 -23.33 13.14
N GLY A 183 11.41 -22.30 12.44
CA GLY A 183 12.46 -21.40 12.91
C GLY A 183 12.03 -20.53 14.09
N GLU A 184 13.02 -19.95 14.74
CA GLU A 184 12.84 -19.03 15.86
C GLU A 184 12.23 -17.68 15.44
N ASP A 185 12.13 -16.74 16.38
CA ASP A 185 11.66 -15.39 16.10
C ASP A 185 12.54 -14.74 15.02
N TYR A 186 11.93 -14.39 13.90
CA TYR A 186 12.57 -13.75 12.73
C TYR A 186 13.33 -12.46 13.07
N LYS A 187 13.04 -11.84 14.22
CA LYS A 187 13.75 -10.64 14.71
C LYS A 187 15.16 -10.97 15.18
N THR A 188 15.42 -12.23 15.49
CA THR A 188 16.70 -12.70 16.02
C THR A 188 17.42 -13.64 15.06
N ASP A 189 16.69 -14.56 14.41
CA ASP A 189 17.26 -15.53 13.47
C ASP A 189 16.27 -15.91 12.36
N VAL A 190 16.75 -15.92 11.13
CA VAL A 190 16.00 -16.36 9.94
C VAL A 190 16.68 -17.53 9.23
N SER A 191 17.64 -18.17 9.89
CA SER A 191 18.49 -19.22 9.28
C SER A 191 17.69 -20.40 8.76
N ALA A 192 16.62 -20.81 9.46
CA ALA A 192 15.72 -21.87 9.02
C ALA A 192 14.97 -21.49 7.72
N GLY A 193 14.47 -20.25 7.64
CA GLY A 193 13.83 -19.73 6.42
C GLY A 193 14.78 -19.63 5.25
N ILE A 194 16.00 -19.14 5.49
CA ILE A 194 17.07 -19.09 4.47
C ILE A 194 17.41 -20.49 3.96
N ALA A 195 17.53 -21.48 4.85
CA ALA A 195 17.79 -22.87 4.45
C ALA A 195 16.64 -23.41 3.59
N LYS A 196 15.38 -23.22 4.01
CA LYS A 196 14.19 -23.65 3.26
C LYS A 196 14.12 -23.01 1.87
N ILE A 197 14.42 -21.72 1.75
CA ILE A 197 14.47 -21.04 0.44
C ILE A 197 15.69 -21.54 -0.37
N GLY A 198 16.80 -21.89 0.27
CA GLY A 198 17.96 -22.50 -0.38
C GLY A 198 17.63 -23.82 -1.07
N GLU A 199 16.73 -24.62 -0.49
CA GLU A 199 16.23 -25.86 -1.12
C GLU A 199 15.41 -25.57 -2.39
N LEU A 200 14.71 -24.43 -2.45
CA LEU A 200 13.95 -23.99 -3.60
C LEU A 200 14.84 -23.44 -4.72
N ALA A 201 15.97 -22.86 -4.38
CA ALA A 201 16.80 -22.06 -5.27
C ALA A 201 17.19 -22.73 -6.58
N PRO A 202 17.56 -24.05 -6.66
CA PRO A 202 17.88 -24.70 -7.92
C PRO A 202 16.70 -24.75 -8.92
N GLY A 203 15.46 -24.67 -8.42
CA GLY A 203 14.22 -24.69 -9.20
C GLY A 203 13.68 -23.30 -9.55
N VAL A 204 14.32 -22.24 -9.10
CA VAL A 204 13.87 -20.86 -9.37
C VAL A 204 14.46 -20.39 -10.70
N GLN A 205 13.59 -19.97 -11.61
CA GLN A 205 13.96 -19.44 -12.91
C GLN A 205 14.65 -18.07 -12.82
N THR A 206 14.16 -17.20 -11.93
CA THR A 206 14.74 -15.88 -11.68
C THR A 206 14.33 -15.33 -10.32
N TRP A 207 15.26 -14.60 -9.70
CA TRP A 207 15.07 -13.82 -8.47
C TRP A 207 14.85 -12.32 -8.73
N ASP A 208 14.83 -11.91 -9.98
CA ASP A 208 14.63 -10.53 -10.41
C ASP A 208 13.74 -10.48 -11.67
N PRO A 209 12.46 -10.90 -11.56
CA PRO A 209 11.53 -10.93 -12.68
C PRO A 209 11.26 -9.51 -13.22
N LYS A 210 11.20 -9.38 -14.56
CA LYS A 210 10.96 -8.12 -15.25
C LYS A 210 9.73 -8.24 -16.17
N PRO A 211 8.90 -7.20 -16.29
CA PRO A 211 8.94 -5.92 -15.55
C PRO A 211 8.56 -6.07 -14.08
N ASP A 212 7.88 -7.17 -13.71
CA ASP A 212 7.43 -7.57 -12.38
C ASP A 212 7.20 -9.09 -12.32
N VAL A 213 6.69 -9.62 -11.20
CA VAL A 213 6.38 -11.06 -11.05
C VAL A 213 5.07 -11.46 -11.74
N TYR A 214 4.16 -10.53 -12.03
CA TYR A 214 2.80 -10.85 -12.50
C TYR A 214 2.74 -11.12 -14.00
N ALA A 215 3.33 -10.24 -14.80
CA ALA A 215 3.27 -10.34 -16.25
C ALA A 215 3.87 -11.64 -16.80
N PRO A 216 5.05 -12.13 -16.37
CA PRO A 216 5.59 -13.40 -16.84
C PRO A 216 4.71 -14.60 -16.50
N ILE A 217 4.04 -14.60 -15.35
CA ILE A 217 3.11 -15.68 -14.98
C ILE A 217 1.84 -15.62 -15.82
N ALA A 218 1.22 -14.43 -15.95
CA ALA A 218 0.03 -14.27 -16.80
C ALA A 218 0.28 -14.70 -18.25
N ASN A 219 1.50 -14.48 -18.76
CA ASN A 219 1.88 -14.84 -20.13
C ASN A 219 2.39 -16.29 -20.28
N GLY A 220 2.43 -17.08 -19.20
CA GLY A 220 2.87 -18.47 -19.23
C GLY A 220 4.39 -18.68 -19.34
N GLN A 221 5.20 -17.64 -19.11
CA GLN A 221 6.66 -17.74 -19.06
C GLN A 221 7.14 -18.41 -17.78
N ALA A 222 6.34 -18.33 -16.71
CA ALA A 222 6.54 -19.04 -15.46
C ALA A 222 5.21 -19.67 -15.00
N ALA A 223 5.28 -20.73 -14.20
CA ALA A 223 4.12 -21.43 -13.70
C ALA A 223 3.65 -20.88 -12.35
N LEU A 224 4.58 -20.58 -11.45
CA LEU A 224 4.35 -20.15 -10.08
C LEU A 224 5.23 -18.97 -9.69
N GLY A 225 4.76 -18.21 -8.73
CA GLY A 225 5.52 -17.18 -8.06
C GLY A 225 4.81 -16.64 -6.82
N ILE A 226 5.36 -15.60 -6.27
CA ILE A 226 4.76 -14.88 -5.15
C ILE A 226 4.52 -13.42 -5.52
N GLY A 227 3.47 -12.82 -4.99
CA GLY A 227 3.16 -11.42 -5.26
C GLY A 227 2.24 -10.84 -4.19
N TRP A 228 2.08 -9.52 -4.20
CA TRP A 228 1.09 -8.83 -3.36
C TRP A 228 -0.32 -9.06 -3.91
N ASN A 229 -1.24 -9.39 -3.01
CA ASN A 229 -2.62 -9.76 -3.36
C ASN A 229 -3.33 -8.69 -4.18
N ALA A 230 -3.32 -7.45 -3.75
CA ALA A 230 -4.03 -6.36 -4.42
C ALA A 230 -3.67 -6.28 -5.90
N ARG A 231 -2.38 -6.23 -6.21
CA ARG A 231 -1.90 -6.19 -7.60
C ARG A 231 -2.16 -7.50 -8.35
N ALA A 232 -2.01 -8.65 -7.68
CA ALA A 232 -2.30 -9.95 -8.28
C ALA A 232 -3.76 -10.06 -8.74
N GLN A 233 -4.70 -9.55 -7.96
CA GLN A 233 -6.12 -9.55 -8.29
C GLN A 233 -6.45 -8.67 -9.52
N ILE A 234 -5.76 -7.52 -9.65
CA ILE A 234 -5.90 -6.68 -10.86
C ILE A 234 -5.36 -7.42 -12.09
N TYR A 235 -4.18 -8.02 -12.00
CA TYR A 235 -3.62 -8.82 -13.09
C TYR A 235 -4.49 -10.05 -13.43
N SER A 236 -5.08 -10.70 -12.44
CA SER A 236 -6.06 -11.78 -12.66
C SER A 236 -7.22 -11.32 -13.53
N GLY A 237 -7.81 -10.16 -13.18
CA GLY A 237 -8.91 -9.58 -13.97
C GLY A 237 -8.50 -9.19 -15.40
N THR A 238 -7.39 -8.47 -15.54
CA THR A 238 -6.93 -7.93 -16.83
C THR A 238 -6.35 -8.99 -17.76
N SER A 239 -5.85 -10.11 -17.21
CA SER A 239 -5.36 -11.25 -18.01
C SER A 239 -6.47 -12.22 -18.45
N GLY A 240 -7.74 -11.94 -18.17
CA GLY A 240 -8.83 -12.86 -18.43
C GLY A 240 -8.74 -14.16 -17.61
N GLY A 241 -8.23 -14.07 -16.38
CA GLY A 241 -8.08 -15.18 -15.44
C GLY A 241 -6.87 -16.09 -15.70
N LYS A 242 -5.95 -15.72 -16.60
CA LYS A 242 -4.72 -16.51 -16.83
C LYS A 242 -3.75 -16.47 -15.65
N LEU A 243 -3.81 -15.41 -14.84
CA LEU A 243 -3.13 -15.35 -13.56
C LEU A 243 -4.12 -15.74 -12.47
N GLY A 244 -3.88 -16.86 -11.79
CA GLY A 244 -4.59 -17.26 -10.59
C GLY A 244 -3.91 -16.72 -9.33
N VAL A 245 -4.70 -16.51 -8.29
CA VAL A 245 -4.27 -15.99 -6.98
C VAL A 245 -4.72 -16.95 -5.90
N ALA A 246 -3.82 -17.34 -5.00
CA ALA A 246 -4.13 -18.26 -3.90
C ALA A 246 -3.50 -17.77 -2.59
N LEU A 247 -4.33 -17.67 -1.55
CA LEU A 247 -3.86 -17.50 -0.18
C LEU A 247 -3.60 -18.89 0.43
N PRO A 248 -2.35 -19.22 0.81
CA PRO A 248 -2.03 -20.50 1.42
C PRO A 248 -2.68 -20.67 2.79
N LYS A 249 -3.03 -21.92 3.12
CA LYS A 249 -3.68 -22.28 4.40
C LYS A 249 -2.84 -21.97 5.64
N GLU A 250 -1.53 -21.89 5.48
CA GLU A 250 -0.59 -21.52 6.55
C GLU A 250 -0.61 -20.03 6.88
N GLY A 251 -1.39 -19.27 6.12
CA GLY A 251 -1.45 -17.81 6.23
C GLY A 251 -0.33 -17.09 5.51
N SER A 252 -0.21 -15.80 5.74
CA SER A 252 0.72 -14.90 5.05
C SER A 252 1.19 -13.77 5.94
N GLY A 253 2.06 -12.91 5.43
CA GLY A 253 2.47 -11.67 6.08
C GLY A 253 1.80 -10.45 5.44
N PHE A 254 1.49 -9.45 6.26
CA PHE A 254 0.95 -8.17 5.80
C PHE A 254 2.04 -7.16 5.48
N GLN A 255 1.79 -6.39 4.42
CA GLN A 255 2.34 -5.05 4.23
C GLN A 255 1.34 -4.03 4.73
N ILE A 256 1.81 -2.99 5.41
CA ILE A 256 1.00 -1.90 5.92
C ILE A 256 1.41 -0.61 5.20
N ASN A 257 0.48 0.02 4.49
CA ASN A 257 0.66 1.38 4.03
C ASN A 257 0.00 2.33 5.05
N THR A 258 0.73 3.32 5.49
CA THR A 258 0.25 4.33 6.42
C THR A 258 -0.10 5.62 5.70
N ILE A 259 -1.15 6.31 6.15
CA ILE A 259 -1.45 7.68 5.75
C ILE A 259 -0.87 8.65 6.79
N ASN A 260 -0.13 9.64 6.31
CA ASN A 260 0.67 10.53 7.15
C ASN A 260 0.32 11.99 6.84
N LEU A 261 0.11 12.79 7.88
CA LEU A 261 -0.06 14.24 7.80
C LEU A 261 1.32 14.89 7.79
N VAL A 262 1.67 15.57 6.71
CA VAL A 262 2.97 16.25 6.61
C VAL A 262 2.97 17.47 7.54
N LYS A 263 4.03 17.60 8.32
CA LYS A 263 4.17 18.68 9.29
C LYS A 263 4.28 20.03 8.59
N ASN A 264 3.54 21.02 9.08
CA ASN A 264 3.45 22.38 8.51
C ASN A 264 2.98 22.40 7.04
N ALA A 265 2.23 21.39 6.61
CA ALA A 265 1.65 21.35 5.28
C ALA A 265 0.67 22.49 5.04
N PRO A 266 0.64 23.08 3.81
CA PRO A 266 -0.14 24.29 3.54
C PRO A 266 -1.66 24.06 3.58
N ALA A 267 -2.17 22.86 3.25
CA ALA A 267 -3.61 22.60 3.19
C ALA A 267 -4.28 22.45 4.56
N GLY A 268 -3.53 22.39 5.66
CA GLY A 268 -4.06 22.49 7.02
C GLY A 268 -5.28 21.58 7.31
N GLU A 269 -6.45 22.20 7.53
CA GLU A 269 -7.69 21.48 7.84
C GLU A 269 -8.23 20.65 6.65
N ALA A 270 -8.02 21.07 5.42
CA ALA A 270 -8.43 20.29 4.25
C ALA A 270 -7.66 18.96 4.17
N ALA A 271 -6.37 18.94 4.51
CA ALA A 271 -5.58 17.72 4.59
C ALA A 271 -6.10 16.76 5.68
N LYS A 272 -6.46 17.28 6.86
CA LYS A 272 -7.08 16.47 7.92
C LYS A 272 -8.42 15.88 7.50
N LYS A 273 -9.25 16.67 6.82
CA LYS A 273 -10.54 16.24 6.29
C LYS A 273 -10.38 15.13 5.26
N PHE A 274 -9.36 15.21 4.40
CA PHE A 274 -9.04 14.15 3.46
C PHE A 274 -8.57 12.87 4.17
N ILE A 275 -7.70 12.97 5.19
CA ILE A 275 -7.28 11.83 6.00
C ILE A 275 -8.47 11.18 6.72
N ASP A 276 -9.36 11.98 7.31
CA ASP A 276 -10.57 11.45 7.97
C ASP A 276 -11.46 10.66 6.99
N TYR A 277 -11.68 11.21 5.79
CA TYR A 277 -12.42 10.51 4.75
C TYR A 277 -11.73 9.22 4.30
N ALA A 278 -10.41 9.26 4.03
CA ALA A 278 -9.65 8.10 3.59
C ALA A 278 -9.64 6.95 4.63
N LEU A 279 -9.78 7.27 5.92
CA LEU A 279 -9.89 6.31 7.01
C LEU A 279 -11.34 5.87 7.29
N SER A 280 -12.32 6.45 6.63
CA SER A 280 -13.72 6.10 6.84
C SER A 280 -14.07 4.71 6.30
N PRO A 281 -15.06 4.01 6.89
CA PRO A 281 -15.55 2.74 6.35
C PRO A 281 -16.01 2.85 4.89
N GLU A 282 -16.60 3.99 4.50
CA GLU A 282 -17.08 4.26 3.14
C GLU A 282 -15.92 4.23 2.13
N ALA A 283 -14.87 5.02 2.37
CA ALA A 283 -13.72 5.12 1.46
C ALA A 283 -12.94 3.80 1.40
N GLN A 284 -12.77 3.14 2.53
CA GLN A 284 -12.06 1.86 2.58
C GLN A 284 -12.83 0.73 1.90
N ALA A 285 -14.17 0.67 2.05
CA ALA A 285 -15.00 -0.29 1.32
C ALA A 285 -14.91 -0.08 -0.21
N ALA A 286 -14.95 1.18 -0.65
CA ALA A 286 -14.80 1.52 -2.06
C ALA A 286 -13.43 1.10 -2.60
N PHE A 287 -12.34 1.41 -1.88
CA PHE A 287 -11.00 1.06 -2.33
C PHE A 287 -10.73 -0.45 -2.27
N THR A 288 -11.25 -1.16 -1.24
CA THR A 288 -11.20 -2.63 -1.20
C THR A 288 -11.93 -3.25 -2.39
N SER A 289 -13.09 -2.73 -2.78
CA SER A 289 -13.84 -3.22 -3.94
C SER A 289 -13.12 -2.94 -5.25
N GLU A 290 -12.37 -1.85 -5.35
CA GLU A 290 -11.68 -1.44 -6.56
C GLU A 290 -10.30 -2.10 -6.71
N MET A 291 -9.55 -2.29 -5.62
CA MET A 291 -8.16 -2.77 -5.70
C MET A 291 -7.82 -3.91 -4.72
N PHE A 292 -8.77 -4.45 -3.98
CA PHE A 292 -8.64 -5.65 -3.14
C PHE A 292 -7.60 -5.56 -2.01
N TYR A 293 -7.21 -4.37 -1.59
CA TYR A 293 -6.55 -4.17 -0.30
C TYR A 293 -7.52 -4.52 0.83
N ALA A 294 -7.05 -5.14 1.89
CA ALA A 294 -7.86 -5.29 3.08
C ALA A 294 -7.94 -3.94 3.84
N PRO A 295 -9.13 -3.59 4.37
CA PRO A 295 -9.32 -2.34 5.08
C PRO A 295 -8.63 -2.37 6.44
N THR A 296 -8.24 -1.21 6.93
CA THR A 296 -7.69 -1.02 8.27
C THR A 296 -8.74 -0.62 9.30
N ASN A 297 -9.90 -0.15 8.84
CA ASN A 297 -11.03 0.22 9.71
C ASN A 297 -11.94 -0.99 9.91
N SER A 298 -12.09 -1.42 11.17
CA SER A 298 -12.87 -2.61 11.56
C SER A 298 -14.38 -2.48 11.34
N LYS A 299 -14.88 -1.28 11.04
CA LYS A 299 -16.28 -1.01 10.72
C LYS A 299 -16.58 -1.09 9.22
N THR A 300 -15.58 -1.35 8.40
CA THR A 300 -15.74 -1.44 6.94
C THR A 300 -16.56 -2.67 6.57
N VAL A 301 -17.63 -2.45 5.82
CA VAL A 301 -18.44 -3.53 5.23
C VAL A 301 -17.98 -3.77 3.81
N ILE A 302 -17.36 -4.92 3.57
CA ILE A 302 -16.80 -5.28 2.27
C ILE A 302 -17.85 -6.00 1.44
N ALA A 303 -17.96 -5.63 0.15
CA ALA A 303 -18.84 -6.33 -0.78
C ALA A 303 -18.45 -7.82 -0.91
N PRO A 304 -19.40 -8.78 -1.00
CA PRO A 304 -19.10 -10.22 -0.97
C PRO A 304 -18.08 -10.69 -2.02
N ASP A 305 -18.08 -10.09 -3.21
CA ASP A 305 -17.15 -10.47 -4.27
C ASP A 305 -15.73 -9.91 -4.01
N ALA A 306 -15.61 -8.74 -3.41
CA ALA A 306 -14.33 -8.20 -2.98
C ALA A 306 -13.79 -8.96 -1.77
N LEU A 307 -14.64 -9.36 -0.83
CA LEU A 307 -14.28 -10.11 0.37
C LEU A 307 -13.57 -11.44 0.03
N LYS A 308 -14.01 -12.14 -1.00
CA LYS A 308 -13.37 -13.38 -1.50
C LYS A 308 -11.99 -13.17 -2.10
N ARG A 309 -11.61 -11.93 -2.38
CA ARG A 309 -10.38 -11.53 -3.08
C ARG A 309 -9.40 -10.77 -2.20
N THR A 310 -9.70 -10.63 -0.92
CA THR A 310 -8.86 -9.98 0.09
C THR A 310 -8.68 -10.90 1.29
N ALA A 311 -7.67 -10.66 2.11
CA ALA A 311 -7.43 -11.41 3.33
C ALA A 311 -8.25 -10.92 4.54
N ALA A 312 -9.30 -10.12 4.34
CA ALA A 312 -10.04 -9.52 5.44
C ALA A 312 -10.70 -10.56 6.38
N ASP A 313 -11.16 -11.71 5.83
CA ASP A 313 -11.72 -12.82 6.62
C ASP A 313 -10.63 -13.77 7.17
N ASP A 314 -9.39 -13.61 6.77
CA ASP A 314 -8.25 -14.45 7.14
C ASP A 314 -7.22 -13.71 8.01
N MET A 315 -7.64 -12.60 8.65
CA MET A 315 -6.74 -11.75 9.46
C MET A 315 -6.08 -12.51 10.61
N ASP A 316 -6.77 -13.51 11.17
CA ASP A 316 -6.28 -14.40 12.22
C ASP A 316 -5.17 -15.36 11.74
N LYS A 317 -5.09 -15.63 10.45
CA LYS A 317 -4.04 -16.45 9.83
C LYS A 317 -2.80 -15.64 9.47
N MET A 318 -2.87 -14.31 9.52
CA MET A 318 -1.76 -13.45 9.12
C MET A 318 -0.66 -13.46 10.18
N ILE A 319 0.57 -13.50 9.71
CA ILE A 319 1.74 -13.30 10.55
C ILE A 319 1.79 -11.82 10.90
N ASP A 320 1.75 -11.49 12.19
CA ASP A 320 1.97 -10.12 12.66
C ASP A 320 3.45 -9.78 12.50
N ILE A 321 3.76 -9.06 11.43
CA ILE A 321 5.13 -8.65 11.11
C ILE A 321 5.39 -7.27 11.71
N ASP A 322 6.26 -7.23 12.70
CA ASP A 322 6.82 -5.99 13.22
C ASP A 322 7.82 -5.38 12.20
N TRP A 323 7.30 -4.59 11.29
CA TRP A 323 8.08 -3.95 10.23
C TRP A 323 9.18 -3.02 10.75
N LEU A 324 9.05 -2.51 11.97
CA LEU A 324 10.08 -1.68 12.61
C LEU A 324 11.25 -2.53 13.10
N ALA A 325 10.96 -3.73 13.60
CA ALA A 325 12.00 -4.71 13.91
C ALA A 325 12.66 -5.26 12.63
N VAL A 326 11.86 -5.57 11.59
CA VAL A 326 12.37 -6.02 10.28
C VAL A 326 13.35 -5.00 9.69
N ALA A 327 13.10 -3.71 9.81
CA ALA A 327 14.01 -2.66 9.32
C ALA A 327 15.43 -2.79 9.93
N LYS A 328 15.54 -3.28 11.17
CA LYS A 328 16.83 -3.48 11.86
C LYS A 328 17.60 -4.72 11.41
N VAL A 329 16.90 -5.77 10.96
CA VAL A 329 17.50 -7.05 10.54
C VAL A 329 17.57 -7.22 9.02
N ARG A 330 17.01 -6.31 8.26
CA ARG A 330 16.87 -6.36 6.79
C ARG A 330 18.19 -6.54 6.07
N ASP A 331 19.24 -5.82 6.49
CA ASP A 331 20.56 -5.93 5.86
C ASP A 331 21.16 -7.32 6.08
N GLY A 332 20.97 -7.90 7.27
CA GLY A 332 21.36 -9.27 7.58
C GLY A 332 20.62 -10.31 6.73
N ILE A 333 19.31 -10.13 6.54
CA ILE A 333 18.49 -10.97 5.63
C ILE A 333 19.05 -10.87 4.20
N THR A 334 19.25 -9.65 3.70
CA THR A 334 19.78 -9.39 2.35
C THR A 334 21.14 -10.07 2.13
N GLU A 335 22.03 -9.96 3.11
CA GLU A 335 23.35 -10.58 3.04
C GLU A 335 23.27 -12.12 3.01
N GLN A 336 22.36 -12.72 3.78
CA GLN A 336 22.13 -14.17 3.73
C GLN A 336 21.56 -14.61 2.37
N TRP A 337 20.64 -13.85 1.77
CA TRP A 337 20.18 -14.11 0.42
C TRP A 337 21.33 -14.11 -0.58
N ARG A 338 22.17 -13.09 -0.55
CA ARG A 338 23.32 -12.93 -1.44
C ARG A 338 24.33 -14.07 -1.31
N ARG A 339 24.55 -14.58 -0.09
CA ARG A 339 25.58 -15.61 0.17
C ARG A 339 25.07 -17.03 0.05
N ARG A 340 23.80 -17.27 0.41
CA ARG A 340 23.31 -18.63 0.68
C ARG A 340 22.15 -19.07 -0.23
N ILE A 341 21.50 -18.15 -0.96
CA ILE A 341 20.38 -18.47 -1.86
C ILE A 341 20.76 -18.21 -3.31
N ILE A 342 21.09 -16.96 -3.66
CA ILE A 342 21.38 -16.56 -5.05
C ILE A 342 22.43 -17.47 -5.72
N PRO A 343 23.55 -17.86 -5.05
CA PRO A 343 24.57 -18.72 -5.68
C PRO A 343 24.13 -20.17 -5.94
N LEU A 344 22.99 -20.61 -5.36
CA LEU A 344 22.45 -21.95 -5.57
C LEU A 344 21.54 -22.02 -6.82
N SER A 345 21.20 -20.89 -7.40
CA SER A 345 20.41 -20.83 -8.65
C SER A 345 21.25 -21.29 -9.84
N ARG A 346 20.57 -21.93 -10.80
CA ARG A 346 21.19 -22.42 -12.04
C ARG A 346 21.33 -21.33 -13.11
#